data_57f58e923347b792afd22014bedd8f1d
#
_entry.id   57f58e923347b792afd22014bedd8f1d
#
_cell.length_a   1.000
_cell.length_b   1.000
_cell.length_c   1.000
_cell.angle_alpha   90.00
_cell.angle_beta   90.00
_cell.angle_gamma   90.00
#
_symmetry.space_group_name_H-M   'P 1'
#
loop_
_entity.id
_entity.type
_entity.pdbx_description
1 polymer ?
#
loop_
_entity_poly.entity_id
_entity_poly.type
_entity_poly.pdbx_seq_one_letter_code
_entity_poly.pdbx_strand_id
1 'polypeptide(L)'
;MTENGYRFSDGRLAVVTGAASGIGRATALLLAARGAQVLGVDQNPDGLESLAGEAGSGVISTLTIDLTQADAARQVKVAAAACTAPWRILVNNAGVGQARSVLETDVGELARIMDINLAAVFRMSRAALEVMGGGGGGAILNMSSVFALIGTPNAGAYAASKAALNGLTRQMAAEFGPAGIRVNSIAPGLIETPMTQARIHELGTVQQRMMVETPLQRVGLPRDIAQAVAFLCSDEASFITGQVLIVDGGWGVGRYSAESNAN
;
A
#
# COMPACT_ATOMS: atom_id res chain seq x y z
N MET A 1 -27.39 -2.93 10.43
CA MET A 1 -26.24 -3.84 10.35
C MET A 1 -25.09 -3.14 11.04
N THR A 2 -24.72 -3.57 12.23
CA THR A 2 -23.63 -2.99 13.02
C THR A 2 -22.31 -3.26 12.28
N GLU A 3 -21.56 -2.20 12.00
CA GLU A 3 -20.18 -2.27 11.45
C GLU A 3 -19.24 -2.88 12.51
N ASN A 4 -19.37 -4.17 12.80
CA ASN A 4 -18.45 -4.93 13.62
C ASN A 4 -17.25 -5.39 12.77
N GLY A 5 -16.46 -4.43 12.27
CA GLY A 5 -15.11 -4.69 11.75
C GLY A 5 -14.08 -4.69 12.88
N TYR A 6 -12.89 -5.27 12.64
CA TYR A 6 -11.77 -5.26 13.61
C TYR A 6 -11.54 -3.84 14.14
N ARG A 7 -11.40 -3.67 15.44
CA ARG A 7 -11.07 -2.38 16.06
C ARG A 7 -9.66 -2.42 16.61
N PHE A 8 -8.95 -1.33 16.46
CA PHE A 8 -7.65 -1.10 17.06
C PHE A 8 -7.84 -0.44 18.43
N SER A 9 -8.42 -1.19 19.37
CA SER A 9 -8.81 -0.68 20.69
C SER A 9 -7.63 -0.46 21.65
N ASP A 10 -6.42 -0.87 21.26
CA ASP A 10 -5.20 -0.78 22.07
C ASP A 10 -4.40 0.51 21.84
N GLY A 11 -4.97 1.46 21.12
CA GLY A 11 -4.36 2.79 20.91
C GLY A 11 -3.07 2.77 20.10
N ARG A 12 -2.95 1.87 19.09
CA ARG A 12 -1.75 1.81 18.22
C ARG A 12 -1.70 2.94 17.19
N LEU A 13 -0.49 3.42 16.88
CA LEU A 13 -0.23 4.36 15.78
C LEU A 13 0.00 3.58 14.48
N ALA A 14 -0.68 4.01 13.42
CA ALA A 14 -0.45 3.59 12.04
C ALA A 14 0.20 4.73 11.24
N VAL A 15 1.36 4.47 10.67
CA VAL A 15 2.00 5.37 9.69
C VAL A 15 1.62 4.88 8.30
N VAL A 16 0.99 5.75 7.49
CA VAL A 16 0.56 5.44 6.13
C VAL A 16 1.26 6.38 5.16
N THR A 17 2.07 5.83 4.26
CA THR A 17 2.75 6.61 3.21
C THR A 17 1.90 6.71 1.94
N GLY A 18 2.01 7.82 1.20
CA GLY A 18 1.13 8.09 0.06
C GLY A 18 -0.31 8.34 0.49
N ALA A 19 -0.49 9.01 1.64
CA ALA A 19 -1.78 9.16 2.30
C ALA A 19 -2.66 10.26 1.70
N ALA A 20 -2.12 11.13 0.85
CA ALA A 20 -2.87 12.24 0.29
C ALA A 20 -3.98 11.81 -0.70
N SER A 21 -3.88 10.61 -1.31
CA SER A 21 -4.83 10.18 -2.35
C SER A 21 -5.01 8.67 -2.44
N GLY A 22 -5.99 8.22 -3.22
CA GLY A 22 -6.17 6.83 -3.63
C GLY A 22 -6.23 5.83 -2.48
N ILE A 23 -5.48 4.73 -2.63
CA ILE A 23 -5.45 3.62 -1.66
C ILE A 23 -4.92 4.09 -0.29
N GLY A 24 -3.87 4.94 -0.27
CA GLY A 24 -3.29 5.44 0.97
C GLY A 24 -4.29 6.27 1.78
N ARG A 25 -5.03 7.19 1.11
CA ARG A 25 -6.08 7.99 1.74
C ARG A 25 -7.20 7.11 2.32
N ALA A 26 -7.72 6.20 1.52
CA ALA A 26 -8.78 5.29 1.98
C ALA A 26 -8.32 4.41 3.15
N THR A 27 -7.05 3.99 3.14
CA THR A 27 -6.43 3.23 4.23
C THR A 27 -6.32 4.07 5.50
N ALA A 28 -5.81 5.30 5.41
CA ALA A 28 -5.68 6.20 6.55
C ALA A 28 -7.03 6.48 7.23
N LEU A 29 -8.05 6.81 6.44
CA LEU A 29 -9.42 7.03 6.93
C LEU A 29 -10.01 5.78 7.59
N LEU A 30 -9.85 4.60 6.97
CA LEU A 30 -10.40 3.36 7.51
C LEU A 30 -9.72 2.94 8.83
N LEU A 31 -8.38 3.05 8.90
CA LEU A 31 -7.65 2.73 10.13
C LEU A 31 -8.04 3.68 11.28
N ALA A 32 -8.19 4.97 10.98
CA ALA A 32 -8.67 5.97 11.92
C ALA A 32 -10.10 5.67 12.40
N ALA A 33 -11.03 5.37 11.49
CA ALA A 33 -12.41 4.99 11.82
C ALA A 33 -12.49 3.72 12.68
N ARG A 34 -11.48 2.85 12.59
CA ARG A 34 -11.35 1.63 13.41
C ARG A 34 -10.59 1.83 14.72
N GLY A 35 -10.22 3.05 15.06
CA GLY A 35 -9.65 3.42 16.36
C GLY A 35 -8.13 3.49 16.42
N ALA A 36 -7.41 3.34 15.30
CA ALA A 36 -5.99 3.62 15.27
C ALA A 36 -5.74 5.15 15.26
N GLN A 37 -4.71 5.62 15.96
CA GLN A 37 -4.14 6.92 15.66
C GLN A 37 -3.38 6.82 14.34
N VAL A 38 -3.50 7.82 13.45
CA VAL A 38 -2.85 7.75 12.13
C VAL A 38 -1.91 8.92 11.92
N LEU A 39 -0.72 8.64 11.39
CA LEU A 39 0.19 9.63 10.79
C LEU A 39 0.17 9.42 9.27
N GLY A 40 -0.50 10.30 8.55
CA GLY A 40 -0.50 10.35 7.09
C GLY A 40 0.74 11.06 6.57
N VAL A 41 1.48 10.39 5.68
CA VAL A 41 2.74 10.91 5.11
C VAL A 41 2.62 10.99 3.59
N ASP A 42 2.87 12.16 3.02
CA ASP A 42 2.86 12.39 1.57
C ASP A 42 3.70 13.62 1.21
N GLN A 43 4.04 13.78 -0.05
CA GLN A 43 4.66 15.01 -0.58
C GLN A 43 3.63 16.08 -0.97
N ASN A 44 2.34 15.73 -1.05
CA ASN A 44 1.25 16.64 -1.43
C ASN A 44 0.58 17.24 -0.18
N PRO A 45 0.87 18.51 0.16
CA PRO A 45 0.32 19.16 1.37
C PRO A 45 -1.19 19.34 1.30
N ASP A 46 -1.74 19.73 0.14
CA ASP A 46 -3.17 20.00 -0.02
C ASP A 46 -4.01 18.73 0.17
N GLY A 47 -3.51 17.61 -0.38
CA GLY A 47 -4.14 16.31 -0.19
C GLY A 47 -4.11 15.84 1.27
N LEU A 48 -3.02 16.14 2.01
CA LEU A 48 -2.91 15.82 3.43
C LEU A 48 -3.81 16.72 4.29
N GLU A 49 -3.92 18.01 3.98
CA GLU A 49 -4.85 18.92 4.66
C GLU A 49 -6.30 18.47 4.49
N SER A 50 -6.67 18.12 3.25
CA SER A 50 -7.99 17.55 2.94
C SER A 50 -8.25 16.23 3.68
N LEU A 51 -7.25 15.35 3.81
CA LEU A 51 -7.36 14.10 4.57
C LEU A 51 -7.64 14.36 6.06
N ALA A 52 -6.89 15.28 6.68
CA ALA A 52 -7.06 15.63 8.08
C ALA A 52 -8.43 16.26 8.35
N GLY A 53 -8.91 17.11 7.43
CA GLY A 53 -10.23 17.74 7.52
C GLY A 53 -11.38 16.72 7.44
N GLU A 54 -11.29 15.72 6.55
CA GLU A 54 -12.31 14.66 6.43
C GLU A 54 -12.36 13.74 7.66
N ALA A 55 -11.23 13.43 8.26
CA ALA A 55 -11.16 12.54 9.41
C ALA A 55 -11.69 13.19 10.72
N GLY A 56 -11.79 14.49 10.76
CA GLY A 56 -12.11 15.25 11.96
C GLY A 56 -10.87 15.58 12.80
N SER A 57 -11.03 16.58 13.69
CA SER A 57 -9.91 17.15 14.43
C SER A 57 -9.19 16.13 15.32
N GLY A 58 -7.88 16.04 15.15
CA GLY A 58 -6.98 15.27 16.03
C GLY A 58 -6.94 13.76 15.80
N VAL A 59 -7.69 13.21 14.85
CA VAL A 59 -7.73 11.78 14.55
C VAL A 59 -6.58 11.36 13.65
N ILE A 60 -6.26 12.17 12.64
CA ILE A 60 -5.14 11.96 11.71
C ILE A 60 -4.17 13.15 11.83
N SER A 61 -2.92 12.85 12.18
CA SER A 61 -1.80 13.77 12.03
C SER A 61 -1.18 13.63 10.66
N THR A 62 -0.56 14.68 10.14
CA THR A 62 0.04 14.66 8.79
C THR A 62 1.48 15.15 8.81
N LEU A 63 2.29 14.62 7.87
CA LEU A 63 3.65 15.06 7.61
C LEU A 63 3.88 15.18 6.11
N THR A 64 4.14 16.40 5.63
CA THR A 64 4.51 16.63 4.23
C THR A 64 6.00 16.39 4.04
N ILE A 65 6.34 15.37 3.25
CA ILE A 65 7.74 15.01 2.96
C ILE A 65 7.85 14.15 1.71
N ASP A 66 8.94 14.34 0.95
CA ASP A 66 9.35 13.44 -0.11
C ASP A 66 10.19 12.29 0.48
N LEU A 67 9.72 11.05 0.35
CA LEU A 67 10.37 9.86 0.91
C LEU A 67 11.69 9.48 0.21
N THR A 68 12.03 10.12 -0.90
CA THR A 68 13.33 9.94 -1.57
C THR A 68 14.45 10.71 -0.86
N GLN A 69 14.12 11.70 -0.04
CA GLN A 69 15.09 12.44 0.74
C GLN A 69 15.83 11.55 1.74
N ALA A 70 17.14 11.76 1.87
CA ALA A 70 18.00 10.91 2.68
C ALA A 70 17.60 10.82 4.16
N ASP A 71 17.03 11.88 4.72
CA ASP A 71 16.62 11.97 6.13
C ASP A 71 15.10 11.78 6.35
N ALA A 72 14.33 11.45 5.29
CA ALA A 72 12.89 11.31 5.37
C ALA A 72 12.43 10.31 6.44
N ALA A 73 13.04 9.13 6.48
CA ALA A 73 12.71 8.11 7.47
C ALA A 73 12.97 8.59 8.93
N ARG A 74 14.02 9.40 9.14
CA ARG A 74 14.29 10.02 10.44
C ARG A 74 13.21 11.04 10.81
N GLN A 75 12.79 11.87 9.86
CA GLN A 75 11.73 12.86 10.11
C GLN A 75 10.39 12.18 10.42
N VAL A 76 10.03 11.11 9.68
CA VAL A 76 8.83 10.32 9.99
C VAL A 76 8.92 9.69 11.39
N LYS A 77 10.09 9.14 11.78
CA LYS A 77 10.31 8.58 13.11
C LYS A 77 10.12 9.62 14.23
N VAL A 78 10.59 10.86 14.02
CA VAL A 78 10.38 11.97 14.95
C VAL A 78 8.91 12.35 15.03
N ALA A 79 8.22 12.48 13.90
CA ALA A 79 6.79 12.79 13.87
C ALA A 79 5.94 11.67 14.53
N ALA A 80 6.29 10.41 14.29
CA ALA A 80 5.64 9.28 14.94
C ALA A 80 5.86 9.27 16.46
N ALA A 81 7.05 9.64 16.94
CA ALA A 81 7.35 9.74 18.37
C ALA A 81 6.60 10.89 19.06
N ALA A 82 6.15 11.91 18.34
CA ALA A 82 5.32 12.98 18.85
C ALA A 82 3.83 12.58 19.00
N CYS A 83 3.42 11.46 18.41
CA CYS A 83 2.10 10.90 18.60
C CYS A 83 1.98 10.21 19.98
N THR A 84 0.77 10.18 20.53
CA THR A 84 0.55 9.58 21.87
C THR A 84 0.54 8.06 21.86
N ALA A 85 0.12 7.46 20.75
CA ALA A 85 0.07 6.00 20.57
C ALA A 85 1.42 5.45 20.07
N PRO A 86 1.80 4.22 20.49
CA PRO A 86 3.03 3.59 20.01
C PRO A 86 2.92 3.21 18.54
N TRP A 87 3.98 3.44 17.77
CA TRP A 87 4.03 3.05 16.36
C TRP A 87 4.06 1.51 16.23
N ARG A 88 2.94 0.93 15.77
CA ARG A 88 2.73 -0.51 15.62
C ARG A 88 2.35 -0.94 14.21
N ILE A 89 1.95 0.00 13.35
CA ILE A 89 1.55 -0.29 11.98
C ILE A 89 2.32 0.63 11.04
N LEU A 90 2.93 0.04 10.00
CA LEU A 90 3.47 0.76 8.85
C LEU A 90 2.79 0.26 7.58
N VAL A 91 2.21 1.17 6.80
CA VAL A 91 1.69 0.91 5.47
C VAL A 91 2.55 1.63 4.43
N ASN A 92 3.43 0.90 3.78
CA ASN A 92 4.25 1.36 2.67
C ASN A 92 3.42 1.37 1.39
N ASN A 93 2.66 2.45 1.16
CA ASN A 93 1.78 2.60 0.01
C ASN A 93 2.31 3.62 -1.02
N ALA A 94 3.12 4.59 -0.62
CA ALA A 94 3.72 5.55 -1.54
C ALA A 94 4.44 4.83 -2.70
N GLY A 95 4.25 5.33 -3.91
CA GLY A 95 4.86 4.75 -5.10
C GLY A 95 4.42 5.44 -6.37
N VAL A 96 5.13 5.16 -7.44
CA VAL A 96 4.84 5.69 -8.79
C VAL A 96 4.63 4.54 -9.77
N GLY A 97 3.73 4.76 -10.73
CA GLY A 97 3.50 3.86 -11.84
C GLY A 97 4.42 4.16 -13.03
N GLN A 98 4.46 3.22 -13.97
CA GLN A 98 5.12 3.39 -15.27
C GLN A 98 4.27 2.75 -16.36
N ALA A 99 4.34 3.31 -17.57
CA ALA A 99 3.73 2.73 -18.77
C ALA A 99 4.68 2.88 -19.96
N ARG A 100 5.86 2.25 -19.86
CA ARG A 100 6.89 2.20 -20.91
C ARG A 100 7.44 0.79 -21.05
N SER A 101 7.81 0.41 -22.27
CA SER A 101 8.50 -0.85 -22.53
C SER A 101 9.90 -0.84 -21.91
N VAL A 102 10.53 -2.01 -21.81
CA VAL A 102 11.92 -2.13 -21.35
C VAL A 102 12.88 -1.38 -22.28
N LEU A 103 12.60 -1.35 -23.59
CA LEU A 103 13.43 -0.64 -24.57
C LEU A 103 13.35 0.89 -24.43
N GLU A 104 12.23 1.41 -23.98
CA GLU A 104 11.97 2.86 -23.80
C GLU A 104 12.36 3.36 -22.42
N THR A 105 12.61 2.47 -21.47
CA THR A 105 12.99 2.81 -20.09
C THR A 105 14.49 2.98 -20.00
N ASP A 106 14.97 4.20 -19.84
CA ASP A 106 16.39 4.45 -19.60
C ASP A 106 16.79 4.11 -18.14
N VAL A 107 18.12 4.05 -17.90
CA VAL A 107 18.67 3.67 -16.59
C VAL A 107 18.32 4.70 -15.50
N GLY A 108 18.18 5.97 -15.85
CA GLY A 108 17.80 7.03 -14.91
C GLY A 108 16.35 6.87 -14.45
N GLU A 109 15.43 6.57 -15.37
CA GLU A 109 14.04 6.29 -15.02
C GLU A 109 13.90 5.01 -14.19
N LEU A 110 14.63 3.94 -14.53
CA LEU A 110 14.70 2.73 -13.71
C LEU A 110 15.16 3.06 -12.29
N ALA A 111 16.27 3.81 -12.16
CA ALA A 111 16.80 4.20 -10.84
C ALA A 111 15.78 5.00 -10.03
N ARG A 112 15.09 5.97 -10.65
CA ARG A 112 14.03 6.77 -9.99
C ARG A 112 12.88 5.90 -9.49
N ILE A 113 12.40 4.96 -10.31
CA ILE A 113 11.31 4.04 -9.92
C ILE A 113 11.76 3.14 -8.77
N MET A 114 12.98 2.62 -8.83
CA MET A 114 13.54 1.77 -7.75
C MET A 114 13.75 2.56 -6.46
N ASP A 115 14.18 3.82 -6.53
CA ASP A 115 14.34 4.63 -5.33
C ASP A 115 12.99 4.90 -4.63
N ILE A 116 11.96 5.28 -5.38
CA ILE A 116 10.64 5.56 -4.81
C ILE A 116 9.95 4.27 -4.35
N ASN A 117 9.87 3.24 -5.22
CA ASN A 117 9.04 2.07 -4.96
C ASN A 117 9.70 1.01 -4.07
N LEU A 118 11.04 1.01 -3.94
CA LEU A 118 11.78 0.01 -3.17
C LEU A 118 12.67 0.63 -2.10
N ALA A 119 13.59 1.54 -2.46
CA ALA A 119 14.55 2.06 -1.49
C ALA A 119 13.87 2.91 -0.40
N ALA A 120 12.88 3.73 -0.76
CA ALA A 120 12.07 4.46 0.24
C ALA A 120 11.33 3.50 1.17
N VAL A 121 10.72 2.42 0.64
CA VAL A 121 10.07 1.37 1.44
C VAL A 121 11.06 0.71 2.39
N PHE A 122 12.27 0.39 1.91
CA PHE A 122 13.33 -0.18 2.75
C PHE A 122 13.71 0.77 3.90
N ARG A 123 13.93 2.07 3.61
CA ARG A 123 14.25 3.08 4.62
C ARG A 123 13.14 3.22 5.67
N MET A 124 11.88 3.27 5.23
CA MET A 124 10.72 3.37 6.12
C MET A 124 10.54 2.10 6.97
N SER A 125 10.68 0.92 6.36
CA SER A 125 10.60 -0.35 7.09
C SER A 125 11.69 -0.46 8.14
N ARG A 126 12.94 -0.08 7.83
CA ARG A 126 14.03 -0.03 8.79
C ARG A 126 13.71 0.85 9.99
N ALA A 127 13.19 2.08 9.75
CA ALA A 127 12.80 2.99 10.83
C ALA A 127 11.69 2.42 11.72
N ALA A 128 10.69 1.75 11.11
CA ALA A 128 9.61 1.09 11.84
C ALA A 128 10.14 -0.11 12.67
N LEU A 129 11.00 -0.95 12.09
CA LEU A 129 11.59 -2.11 12.75
C LEU A 129 12.43 -1.70 13.98
N GLU A 130 13.19 -0.61 13.90
CA GLU A 130 13.93 -0.04 15.03
C GLU A 130 13.01 0.35 16.21
N VAL A 131 11.80 0.82 15.92
CA VAL A 131 10.82 1.22 16.96
C VAL A 131 10.04 0.01 17.47
N MET A 132 9.52 -0.82 16.57
CA MET A 132 8.67 -1.97 16.90
C MET A 132 9.45 -3.09 17.59
N GLY A 133 10.74 -3.29 17.23
CA GLY A 133 11.60 -4.33 17.78
C GLY A 133 11.95 -4.11 19.25
N GLY A 134 11.80 -2.89 19.77
CA GLY A 134 12.04 -2.55 21.18
C GLY A 134 10.94 -3.00 22.14
N GLY A 135 9.88 -3.63 21.69
CA GLY A 135 8.83 -4.22 22.53
C GLY A 135 7.41 -4.10 21.97
N GLY A 136 6.71 -5.20 21.95
CA GLY A 136 5.28 -5.32 21.65
C GLY A 136 4.91 -5.61 20.19
N GLY A 137 5.89 -5.87 19.30
CA GLY A 137 5.61 -6.29 17.94
C GLY A 137 4.95 -5.24 17.05
N GLY A 138 4.40 -5.67 15.91
CA GLY A 138 3.71 -4.77 14.97
C GLY A 138 3.37 -5.44 13.65
N ALA A 139 2.85 -4.64 12.72
CA ALA A 139 2.53 -5.06 11.35
C ALA A 139 3.10 -4.08 10.32
N ILE A 140 3.83 -4.62 9.35
CA ILE A 140 4.29 -3.87 8.18
C ILE A 140 3.56 -4.40 6.95
N LEU A 141 3.00 -3.51 6.17
CA LEU A 141 2.32 -3.84 4.95
C LEU A 141 2.93 -3.11 3.76
N ASN A 142 3.32 -3.86 2.74
CA ASN A 142 3.91 -3.34 1.52
C ASN A 142 2.89 -3.37 0.37
N MET A 143 2.70 -2.24 -0.31
CA MET A 143 1.83 -2.17 -1.49
C MET A 143 2.59 -2.64 -2.73
N SER A 144 2.37 -3.91 -3.09
CA SER A 144 2.88 -4.54 -4.29
C SER A 144 1.96 -4.26 -5.50
N SER A 145 1.82 -5.19 -6.42
CA SER A 145 0.93 -5.13 -7.60
C SER A 145 0.76 -6.53 -8.18
N VAL A 146 -0.36 -6.79 -8.86
CA VAL A 146 -0.50 -8.00 -9.70
C VAL A 146 0.57 -8.05 -10.80
N PHE A 147 1.09 -6.92 -11.27
CA PHE A 147 2.20 -6.86 -12.23
C PHE A 147 3.55 -7.32 -11.65
N ALA A 148 3.66 -7.47 -10.33
CA ALA A 148 4.78 -8.15 -9.69
C ALA A 148 4.73 -9.69 -9.81
N LEU A 149 3.60 -10.24 -10.23
CA LEU A 149 3.31 -11.67 -10.29
C LEU A 149 3.05 -12.15 -11.72
N ILE A 150 2.54 -11.27 -12.57
CA ILE A 150 2.14 -11.56 -13.95
C ILE A 150 2.80 -10.56 -14.89
N GLY A 151 3.47 -11.04 -15.94
CA GLY A 151 4.07 -10.20 -16.96
C GLY A 151 3.00 -9.40 -17.73
N THR A 152 3.26 -8.11 -17.92
CA THR A 152 2.38 -7.18 -18.64
C THR A 152 3.23 -6.26 -19.50
N PRO A 153 2.84 -6.00 -20.77
CA PRO A 153 3.53 -5.03 -21.62
C PRO A 153 3.62 -3.65 -20.94
N ASN A 154 4.70 -2.94 -21.19
CA ASN A 154 4.93 -1.57 -20.77
C ASN A 154 4.94 -1.34 -19.23
N ALA A 155 5.36 -2.34 -18.46
CA ALA A 155 5.44 -2.25 -16.99
C ALA A 155 6.79 -2.71 -16.42
N GLY A 156 7.86 -2.76 -17.23
CA GLY A 156 9.11 -3.45 -16.87
C GLY A 156 9.74 -2.97 -15.55
N ALA A 157 10.09 -1.70 -15.43
CA ALA A 157 10.71 -1.16 -14.22
C ALA A 157 9.74 -1.16 -13.02
N TYR A 158 8.46 -0.84 -13.26
CA TYR A 158 7.42 -0.88 -12.24
C TYR A 158 7.25 -2.31 -11.69
N ALA A 159 7.05 -3.30 -12.59
CA ALA A 159 6.89 -4.70 -12.21
C ALA A 159 8.09 -5.22 -11.43
N ALA A 160 9.32 -4.91 -11.89
CA ALA A 160 10.55 -5.28 -11.19
C ALA A 160 10.60 -4.68 -9.77
N SER A 161 10.27 -3.39 -9.60
CA SER A 161 10.26 -2.74 -8.29
C SER A 161 9.23 -3.37 -7.34
N LYS A 162 8.04 -3.70 -7.83
CA LYS A 162 6.97 -4.33 -7.03
C LYS A 162 7.25 -5.81 -6.74
N ALA A 163 7.92 -6.52 -7.64
CA ALA A 163 8.39 -7.89 -7.38
C ALA A 163 9.49 -7.93 -6.31
N ALA A 164 10.39 -6.95 -6.29
CA ALA A 164 11.41 -6.81 -5.25
C ALA A 164 10.78 -6.63 -3.85
N LEU A 165 9.65 -5.92 -3.73
CA LEU A 165 8.92 -5.79 -2.47
C LEU A 165 8.41 -7.14 -1.94
N ASN A 166 8.01 -8.06 -2.81
CA ASN A 166 7.56 -9.39 -2.41
C ASN A 166 8.73 -10.21 -1.83
N GLY A 167 9.93 -10.04 -2.37
CA GLY A 167 11.16 -10.61 -1.83
C GLY A 167 11.50 -10.02 -0.46
N LEU A 168 11.50 -8.69 -0.35
CA LEU A 168 11.76 -7.96 0.90
C LEU A 168 10.75 -8.33 2.00
N THR A 169 9.47 -8.47 1.64
CA THR A 169 8.39 -8.88 2.55
C THR A 169 8.69 -10.22 3.21
N ARG A 170 9.06 -11.24 2.41
CA ARG A 170 9.40 -12.57 2.93
C ARG A 170 10.66 -12.54 3.82
N GLN A 171 11.68 -11.78 3.40
CA GLN A 171 12.91 -11.65 4.19
C GLN A 171 12.64 -11.01 5.55
N MET A 172 11.93 -9.87 5.57
CA MET A 172 11.61 -9.19 6.83
C MET A 172 10.69 -10.05 7.73
N ALA A 173 9.74 -10.79 7.16
CA ALA A 173 8.87 -11.68 7.92
C ALA A 173 9.67 -12.79 8.63
N ALA A 174 10.65 -13.39 7.95
CA ALA A 174 11.50 -14.42 8.53
C ALA A 174 12.44 -13.85 9.61
N GLU A 175 13.00 -12.68 9.38
CA GLU A 175 14.00 -12.07 10.27
C GLU A 175 13.38 -11.49 11.53
N PHE A 176 12.21 -10.82 11.42
CA PHE A 176 11.60 -10.08 12.52
C PHE A 176 10.36 -10.76 13.13
N GLY A 177 9.96 -11.94 12.62
CA GLY A 177 8.91 -12.77 13.23
C GLY A 177 9.17 -13.08 14.71
N PRO A 178 10.39 -13.45 15.14
CA PRO A 178 10.71 -13.67 16.56
C PRO A 178 10.48 -12.44 17.46
N ALA A 179 10.51 -11.23 16.90
CA ALA A 179 10.18 -9.98 17.62
C ALA A 179 8.67 -9.66 17.61
N GLY A 180 7.82 -10.57 17.12
CA GLY A 180 6.38 -10.36 17.02
C GLY A 180 5.96 -9.39 15.90
N ILE A 181 6.83 -9.14 14.91
CA ILE A 181 6.55 -8.24 13.79
C ILE A 181 6.10 -9.08 12.58
N ARG A 182 4.87 -8.84 12.14
CA ARG A 182 4.34 -9.45 10.92
C ARG A 182 4.59 -8.55 9.72
N VAL A 183 5.00 -9.13 8.61
CA VAL A 183 5.25 -8.37 7.37
C VAL A 183 4.55 -9.08 6.22
N ASN A 184 3.63 -8.37 5.56
CA ASN A 184 2.88 -8.90 4.41
C ASN A 184 2.87 -7.89 3.26
N SER A 185 2.54 -8.35 2.07
CA SER A 185 2.26 -7.52 0.90
C SER A 185 0.81 -7.68 0.46
N ILE A 186 0.24 -6.62 -0.10
CA ILE A 186 -0.96 -6.71 -0.93
C ILE A 186 -0.55 -6.47 -2.38
N ALA A 187 -1.09 -7.26 -3.30
CA ALA A 187 -0.95 -7.11 -4.74
C ALA A 187 -2.31 -6.69 -5.34
N PRO A 188 -2.60 -5.38 -5.44
CA PRO A 188 -3.84 -4.90 -6.05
C PRO A 188 -3.90 -5.21 -7.54
N GLY A 189 -5.11 -5.49 -8.04
CA GLY A 189 -5.44 -5.45 -9.45
C GLY A 189 -5.67 -4.02 -9.94
N LEU A 190 -6.61 -3.84 -10.86
CA LEU A 190 -7.00 -2.51 -11.33
C LEU A 190 -7.91 -1.83 -10.28
N ILE A 191 -7.39 -0.77 -9.67
CA ILE A 191 -8.09 0.04 -8.67
C ILE A 191 -8.26 1.45 -9.20
N GLU A 192 -9.45 2.01 -9.07
CA GLU A 192 -9.76 3.39 -9.47
C GLU A 192 -9.08 4.38 -8.50
N THR A 193 -8.03 5.01 -8.99
CA THR A 193 -7.23 6.00 -8.25
C THR A 193 -6.81 7.12 -9.19
N PRO A 194 -6.31 8.27 -8.70
CA PRO A 194 -5.73 9.29 -9.57
C PRO A 194 -4.61 8.76 -10.50
N MET A 195 -3.87 7.73 -10.06
CA MET A 195 -2.81 7.11 -10.87
C MET A 195 -3.36 6.33 -12.08
N THR A 196 -4.56 5.74 -11.98
CA THR A 196 -5.13 4.82 -12.98
C THR A 196 -6.30 5.41 -13.76
N GLN A 197 -6.97 6.42 -13.20
CA GLN A 197 -8.23 6.97 -13.71
C GLN A 197 -8.16 7.39 -15.19
N ALA A 198 -7.10 8.08 -15.59
CA ALA A 198 -6.94 8.51 -16.99
C ALA A 198 -6.86 7.33 -17.98
N ARG A 199 -6.32 6.17 -17.54
CA ARG A 199 -6.10 4.99 -18.39
C ARG A 199 -7.25 3.98 -18.38
N ILE A 200 -8.12 4.03 -17.38
CA ILE A 200 -9.27 3.10 -17.29
C ILE A 200 -10.22 3.29 -18.48
N HIS A 201 -10.38 4.53 -18.93
CA HIS A 201 -11.30 4.90 -20.03
C HIS A 201 -10.60 5.04 -21.39
N GLU A 202 -9.28 4.89 -21.45
CA GLU A 202 -8.53 4.97 -22.69
C GLU A 202 -8.59 3.63 -23.44
N LEU A 203 -9.14 3.65 -24.68
CA LEU A 203 -9.29 2.47 -25.51
C LEU A 203 -7.94 1.79 -25.84
N GLY A 204 -7.93 0.47 -25.80
CA GLY A 204 -6.75 -0.34 -26.14
C GLY A 204 -5.69 -0.45 -25.04
N THR A 205 -5.90 0.15 -23.86
CA THR A 205 -4.99 0.03 -22.73
C THR A 205 -5.10 -1.33 -22.03
N VAL A 206 -4.05 -1.68 -21.28
CA VAL A 206 -4.07 -2.85 -20.38
C VAL A 206 -5.16 -2.70 -19.34
N GLN A 207 -5.36 -1.48 -18.81
CA GLN A 207 -6.35 -1.17 -17.80
C GLN A 207 -7.78 -1.43 -18.30
N GLN A 208 -8.09 -1.02 -19.54
CA GLN A 208 -9.40 -1.31 -20.14
C GLN A 208 -9.64 -2.82 -20.28
N ARG A 209 -8.62 -3.58 -20.71
CA ARG A 209 -8.72 -5.05 -20.79
C ARG A 209 -8.93 -5.66 -19.40
N MET A 210 -8.18 -5.21 -18.39
CA MET A 210 -8.34 -5.68 -17.02
C MET A 210 -9.77 -5.44 -16.51
N MET A 211 -10.36 -4.29 -16.80
CA MET A 211 -11.74 -3.99 -16.41
C MET A 211 -12.73 -5.01 -16.97
N VAL A 212 -12.59 -5.35 -18.26
CA VAL A 212 -13.52 -6.29 -18.95
C VAL A 212 -13.24 -7.75 -18.54
N GLU A 213 -11.96 -8.12 -18.36
CA GLU A 213 -11.53 -9.50 -18.07
C GLU A 213 -11.61 -9.85 -16.57
N THR A 214 -11.86 -8.90 -15.67
CA THR A 214 -11.97 -9.17 -14.24
C THR A 214 -13.22 -9.99 -13.91
N PRO A 215 -13.10 -11.18 -13.28
CA PRO A 215 -14.26 -12.02 -12.96
C PRO A 215 -15.36 -11.33 -12.17
N LEU A 216 -15.02 -10.45 -11.22
CA LEU A 216 -16.01 -9.65 -10.47
C LEU A 216 -16.64 -8.51 -11.28
N GLN A 217 -16.27 -8.34 -12.56
CA GLN A 217 -16.84 -7.42 -13.55
C GLN A 217 -16.95 -5.96 -13.08
N ARG A 218 -15.99 -5.52 -12.29
CA ARG A 218 -15.84 -4.14 -11.86
C ARG A 218 -14.39 -3.77 -11.62
N VAL A 219 -14.11 -2.50 -11.73
CA VAL A 219 -12.88 -1.92 -11.21
C VAL A 219 -12.91 -1.97 -9.67
N GLY A 220 -11.80 -2.30 -9.05
CA GLY A 220 -11.66 -2.21 -7.60
C GLY A 220 -11.67 -0.75 -7.13
N LEU A 221 -12.16 -0.51 -5.93
CA LEU A 221 -12.13 0.80 -5.29
C LEU A 221 -11.02 0.84 -4.23
N PRO A 222 -10.47 2.02 -3.90
CA PRO A 222 -9.49 2.17 -2.83
C PRO A 222 -9.90 1.52 -1.51
N ARG A 223 -11.19 1.54 -1.18
CA ARG A 223 -11.74 0.89 0.02
C ARG A 223 -11.60 -0.64 0.00
N ASP A 224 -11.64 -1.28 -1.17
CA ASP A 224 -11.49 -2.74 -1.28
C ASP A 224 -10.08 -3.15 -0.79
N ILE A 225 -9.07 -2.35 -1.14
CA ILE A 225 -7.69 -2.54 -0.68
C ILE A 225 -7.54 -2.14 0.80
N ALA A 226 -8.11 -1.01 1.20
CA ALA A 226 -8.04 -0.54 2.59
C ALA A 226 -8.61 -1.57 3.58
N GLN A 227 -9.66 -2.30 3.22
CA GLN A 227 -10.21 -3.38 4.05
C GLN A 227 -9.23 -4.55 4.22
N ALA A 228 -8.57 -4.96 3.16
CA ALA A 228 -7.53 -6.00 3.22
C ALA A 228 -6.32 -5.54 4.06
N VAL A 229 -5.91 -4.25 3.92
CA VAL A 229 -4.88 -3.63 4.77
C VAL A 229 -5.27 -3.72 6.23
N ALA A 230 -6.47 -3.26 6.58
CA ALA A 230 -6.94 -3.23 7.96
C ALA A 230 -7.02 -4.64 8.58
N PHE A 231 -7.45 -5.65 7.80
CA PHE A 231 -7.41 -7.06 8.23
C PHE A 231 -5.97 -7.51 8.51
N LEU A 232 -5.06 -7.36 7.55
CA LEU A 232 -3.68 -7.81 7.71
C LEU A 232 -2.92 -7.07 8.83
N CYS A 233 -3.33 -5.85 9.16
CA CYS A 233 -2.76 -5.08 10.28
C CYS A 233 -3.40 -5.42 11.63
N SER A 234 -4.55 -6.10 11.67
CA SER A 234 -5.28 -6.46 12.89
C SER A 234 -4.73 -7.72 13.56
N ASP A 235 -5.17 -7.97 14.80
CA ASP A 235 -4.82 -9.18 15.55
C ASP A 235 -5.50 -10.44 14.98
N GLU A 236 -6.56 -10.30 14.19
CA GLU A 236 -7.20 -11.42 13.48
C GLU A 236 -6.27 -12.05 12.44
N ALA A 237 -5.25 -11.30 11.96
CA ALA A 237 -4.19 -11.80 11.10
C ALA A 237 -2.92 -12.23 11.87
N SER A 238 -3.03 -12.55 13.17
CA SER A 238 -1.89 -12.82 14.06
C SER A 238 -0.98 -13.96 13.60
N PHE A 239 -1.47 -14.88 12.79
CA PHE A 239 -0.68 -16.00 12.25
C PHE A 239 -0.38 -15.86 10.74
N ILE A 240 -0.56 -14.64 10.18
CA ILE A 240 -0.30 -14.36 8.76
C ILE A 240 0.93 -13.44 8.65
N THR A 241 2.02 -13.97 8.11
CA THR A 241 3.25 -13.21 7.82
C THR A 241 3.96 -13.78 6.59
N GLY A 242 4.72 -12.96 5.88
CA GLY A 242 5.46 -13.33 4.66
C GLY A 242 4.59 -13.52 3.42
N GLN A 243 3.29 -13.20 3.48
CA GLN A 243 2.34 -13.48 2.41
C GLN A 243 2.22 -12.30 1.43
N VAL A 244 1.87 -12.64 0.19
CA VAL A 244 1.44 -11.69 -0.84
C VAL A 244 -0.05 -11.96 -1.11
N LEU A 245 -0.92 -11.14 -0.54
CA LEU A 245 -2.36 -11.25 -0.75
C LEU A 245 -2.75 -10.53 -2.05
N ILE A 246 -3.27 -11.27 -3.01
CA ILE A 246 -3.79 -10.72 -4.26
C ILE A 246 -5.21 -10.20 -4.00
N VAL A 247 -5.48 -8.95 -4.37
CA VAL A 247 -6.79 -8.30 -4.24
C VAL A 247 -7.11 -7.63 -5.58
N ASP A 248 -7.63 -8.41 -6.53
CA ASP A 248 -7.72 -8.05 -7.94
C ASP A 248 -9.05 -8.42 -8.61
N GLY A 249 -10.05 -8.81 -7.84
CA GLY A 249 -11.34 -9.27 -8.36
C GLY A 249 -11.27 -10.59 -9.14
N GLY A 250 -10.17 -11.35 -8.98
CA GLY A 250 -9.95 -12.64 -9.63
C GLY A 250 -9.20 -12.57 -10.97
N TRP A 251 -8.75 -11.37 -11.39
CA TRP A 251 -8.07 -11.22 -12.69
C TRP A 251 -6.80 -12.07 -12.82
N GLY A 252 -6.06 -12.27 -11.75
CA GLY A 252 -4.81 -13.04 -11.74
C GLY A 252 -4.99 -14.57 -11.77
N VAL A 253 -6.17 -15.07 -11.42
CA VAL A 253 -6.43 -16.54 -11.42
C VAL A 253 -7.19 -17.04 -12.64
N GLY A 254 -7.91 -16.16 -13.34
CA GLY A 254 -8.64 -16.49 -14.55
C GLY A 254 -9.27 -15.24 -15.16
N ARG A 255 -9.38 -15.22 -16.48
CA ARG A 255 -9.96 -14.09 -17.21
C ARG A 255 -11.39 -14.42 -17.58
N TYR A 256 -12.27 -13.47 -17.24
CA TYR A 256 -13.66 -13.55 -17.66
C TYR A 256 -13.76 -13.27 -19.18
N SER A 257 -14.54 -14.05 -19.89
CA SER A 257 -14.93 -13.77 -21.28
C SER A 257 -16.45 -13.75 -21.38
N ALA A 258 -17.02 -12.62 -21.78
CA ALA A 258 -18.47 -12.49 -21.96
C ALA A 258 -19.00 -13.47 -23.04
N GLU A 259 -18.15 -13.89 -23.98
CA GLU A 259 -18.54 -14.83 -25.05
C GLU A 259 -18.72 -16.27 -24.56
N SER A 260 -18.14 -16.64 -23.42
CA SER A 260 -18.24 -18.00 -22.88
C SER A 260 -19.59 -18.31 -22.20
N ASN A 261 -20.43 -17.31 -21.94
CA ASN A 261 -21.73 -17.44 -21.27
C ASN A 261 -22.92 -17.34 -22.21
N ALA A 262 -22.70 -17.37 -23.53
CA ALA A 262 -23.76 -17.31 -24.54
C ALA A 262 -24.24 -18.71 -25.03
N ASN A 263 -24.00 -19.77 -24.24
CA ASN A 263 -24.53 -21.13 -24.50
C ASN A 263 -25.51 -21.58 -23.41
#